data_1f3f54378b05b44a6b23aba0d9525575
#
_entry.id   1f3f54378b05b44a6b23aba0d9525575
#
_cell.length_a   1.000
_cell.length_b   1.000
_cell.length_c   1.000
_cell.angle_alpha   90.00
_cell.angle_beta   90.00
_cell.angle_gamma   90.00
#
_symmetry.space_group_name_H-M   'P 1'
#
loop_
_entity.id
_entity.type
_entity.pdbx_description
1 polymer ?
#
loop_
_entity_poly.entity_id
_entity_poly.type
_entity_poly.pdbx_seq_one_letter_code
_entity_poly.pdbx_strand_id
1 'polypeptide(L)'
;MTQEEIKQYIKLYDKFEDECYRVSRILLESKKRTIEPNDITFADKFTIEHNNVIWEGRETWSWGGEQWHNGMFDLNYLTMTDDELRKVVERENLEWDKEQKEQKERDEEHAKKMRRKQYELLKKEFEV
;
A
#
# COMPACT_ATOMS: atom_id res chain seq x y z
N MET A 1 37.27 -3.45 -9.47
CA MET A 1 36.93 -2.49 -8.38
C MET A 1 38.06 -2.45 -7.36
N THR A 2 38.35 -1.26 -6.86
CA THR A 2 39.29 -1.09 -5.76
C THR A 2 38.64 -1.47 -4.42
N GLN A 3 39.46 -1.71 -3.40
CA GLN A 3 38.94 -1.95 -2.05
C GLN A 3 38.15 -0.74 -1.51
N GLU A 4 38.59 0.45 -1.86
CA GLU A 4 37.91 1.68 -1.48
C GLU A 4 36.51 1.79 -2.11
N GLU A 5 36.41 1.46 -3.38
CA GLU A 5 35.13 1.42 -4.08
C GLU A 5 34.16 0.38 -3.48
N ILE A 6 34.66 -0.78 -3.09
CA ILE A 6 33.88 -1.81 -2.40
C ILE A 6 33.33 -1.29 -1.06
N LYS A 7 34.18 -0.61 -0.28
CA LYS A 7 33.77 -0.02 1.00
C LYS A 7 32.73 1.07 0.80
N GLN A 8 32.90 1.91 -0.22
CA GLN A 8 31.92 2.94 -0.57
C GLN A 8 30.57 2.35 -0.98
N TYR A 9 30.60 1.30 -1.76
CA TYR A 9 29.39 0.59 -2.18
C TYR A 9 28.63 0.00 -0.98
N ILE A 10 29.33 -0.70 -0.09
CA ILE A 10 28.73 -1.28 1.11
C ILE A 10 28.09 -0.19 1.97
N LYS A 11 28.78 0.92 2.17
CA LYS A 11 28.27 2.05 2.94
C LYS A 11 27.03 2.68 2.32
N LEU A 12 27.03 2.86 1.01
CA LEU A 12 25.87 3.40 0.27
C LEU A 12 24.70 2.42 0.29
N TYR A 13 24.97 1.14 0.18
CA TYR A 13 23.94 0.10 0.23
C TYR A 13 23.25 0.07 1.60
N ASP A 14 24.01 0.13 2.68
CA ASP A 14 23.48 0.19 4.04
C ASP A 14 22.61 1.44 4.23
N LYS A 15 23.07 2.58 3.73
CA LYS A 15 22.30 3.81 3.75
C LYS A 15 21.02 3.70 2.93
N PHE A 16 21.09 3.09 1.78
CA PHE A 16 19.93 2.83 0.91
C PHE A 16 18.88 1.98 1.63
N GLU A 17 19.29 0.89 2.28
CA GLU A 17 18.38 0.05 3.06
C GLU A 17 17.71 0.83 4.20
N ASP A 18 18.47 1.59 4.97
CA ASP A 18 17.96 2.41 6.06
C ASP A 18 16.92 3.41 5.57
N GLU A 19 17.20 4.07 4.44
CA GLU A 19 16.27 5.00 3.81
C GLU A 19 15.00 4.30 3.28
N CYS A 20 15.13 3.10 2.75
CA CYS A 20 13.99 2.30 2.31
C CYS A 20 13.08 1.94 3.49
N TYR A 21 13.65 1.55 4.63
CA TYR A 21 12.89 1.30 5.85
C TYR A 21 12.20 2.57 6.36
N ARG A 22 12.90 3.70 6.36
CA ARG A 22 12.33 4.99 6.76
C ARG A 22 11.09 5.34 5.95
N VAL A 23 11.20 5.31 4.63
CA VAL A 23 10.11 5.61 3.70
C VAL A 23 8.95 4.63 3.91
N SER A 24 9.25 3.35 3.94
CA SER A 24 8.24 2.29 4.08
C SER A 24 7.43 2.42 5.38
N ARG A 25 8.09 2.76 6.49
CA ARG A 25 7.41 2.95 7.78
C ARG A 25 6.45 4.14 7.75
N ILE A 26 6.81 5.22 7.08
CA ILE A 26 5.92 6.37 6.95
C ILE A 26 4.73 6.03 6.06
N LEU A 27 4.96 5.32 4.96
CA LEU A 27 3.91 4.92 4.03
C LEU A 27 2.92 3.91 4.62
N LEU A 28 3.26 3.22 5.71
CA LEU A 28 2.32 2.36 6.45
C LEU A 28 1.07 3.09 6.92
N GLU A 29 1.17 4.38 7.17
CA GLU A 29 0.05 5.19 7.64
C GLU A 29 -0.97 5.51 6.54
N SER A 30 -0.64 5.21 5.27
CA SER A 30 -1.55 5.41 4.15
C SER A 30 -2.58 4.30 4.04
N LYS A 31 -3.85 4.65 4.15
CA LYS A 31 -4.98 3.73 3.97
C LYS A 31 -5.12 3.23 2.53
N LYS A 32 -4.64 4.02 1.58
CA LYS A 32 -4.69 3.70 0.15
C LYS A 32 -3.72 2.59 -0.24
N ARG A 33 -2.62 2.46 0.51
CA ARG A 33 -1.61 1.43 0.31
C ARG A 33 -1.91 0.22 1.18
N THR A 34 -1.86 -0.94 0.59
CA THR A 34 -2.12 -2.21 1.30
C THR A 34 -0.83 -2.76 1.91
N ILE A 35 -0.10 -1.90 2.63
CA ILE A 35 1.13 -2.30 3.31
C ILE A 35 0.81 -2.56 4.78
N GLU A 36 1.14 -3.75 5.24
CA GLU A 36 1.00 -4.13 6.64
C GLU A 36 2.35 -4.04 7.37
N PRO A 37 2.37 -3.86 8.70
CA PRO A 37 3.62 -3.83 9.47
C PRO A 37 4.53 -5.04 9.23
N ASN A 38 3.95 -6.23 9.07
CA ASN A 38 4.70 -7.45 8.79
C ASN A 38 5.42 -7.43 7.44
N ASP A 39 4.87 -6.75 6.44
CA ASP A 39 5.52 -6.63 5.13
C ASP A 39 6.90 -5.98 5.26
N ILE A 40 7.02 -4.99 6.13
CA ILE A 40 8.28 -4.28 6.37
C ILE A 40 9.19 -5.07 7.31
N THR A 41 8.63 -5.69 8.34
CA THR A 41 9.39 -6.48 9.31
C THR A 41 10.13 -7.64 8.64
N PHE A 42 9.52 -8.29 7.64
CA PHE A 42 10.10 -9.42 6.93
C PHE A 42 10.77 -9.04 5.61
N ALA A 43 10.89 -7.76 5.30
CA ALA A 43 11.60 -7.32 4.10
C ALA A 43 13.08 -7.69 4.18
N ASP A 44 13.52 -8.56 3.28
CA ASP A 44 14.91 -9.03 3.22
C ASP A 44 15.75 -8.25 2.23
N LYS A 45 15.13 -7.77 1.17
CA LYS A 45 15.85 -7.21 0.04
C LYS A 45 15.06 -6.07 -0.59
N PHE A 46 15.75 -4.94 -0.78
CA PHE A 46 15.26 -3.81 -1.54
C PHE A 46 15.97 -3.73 -2.88
N THR A 47 15.23 -3.62 -3.96
CA THR A 47 15.77 -3.47 -5.32
C THR A 47 15.11 -2.30 -6.03
N ILE A 48 15.85 -1.72 -6.97
CA ILE A 48 15.33 -0.64 -7.82
C ILE A 48 14.96 -1.23 -9.17
N GLU A 49 13.73 -1.01 -9.60
CA GLU A 49 13.22 -1.49 -10.88
C GLU A 49 12.24 -0.46 -11.45
N HIS A 50 12.50 0.04 -12.66
CA HIS A 50 11.64 1.00 -13.37
C HIS A 50 11.19 2.21 -12.53
N ASN A 51 12.12 2.91 -11.90
CA ASN A 51 11.86 4.06 -11.04
C ASN A 51 11.06 3.74 -9.76
N ASN A 52 10.97 2.48 -9.39
CA ASN A 52 10.36 2.04 -8.15
C ASN A 52 11.36 1.28 -7.29
N VAL A 53 11.19 1.39 -5.99
CA VAL A 53 11.83 0.51 -5.02
C VAL A 53 10.86 -0.61 -4.72
N ILE A 54 11.33 -1.83 -4.88
CA ILE A 54 10.54 -3.04 -4.65
C ILE A 54 11.21 -3.82 -3.53
N TRP A 55 10.42 -4.34 -2.61
CA TRP A 55 10.94 -5.24 -1.58
C TRP A 55 10.10 -6.49 -1.48
N GLU A 56 10.76 -7.54 -1.04
CA GLU A 56 10.13 -8.81 -0.74
C GLU A 56 10.80 -9.45 0.46
N GLY A 57 10.08 -10.31 1.13
CA GLY A 57 10.57 -11.07 2.25
C GLY A 57 9.69 -12.28 2.51
N ARG A 58 10.22 -13.25 3.23
CA ARG A 58 9.53 -14.48 3.55
C ARG A 58 9.45 -14.70 5.05
N GLU A 59 8.25 -14.85 5.55
CA GLU A 59 7.98 -15.29 6.90
C GLU A 59 7.80 -16.80 6.90
N THR A 60 8.52 -17.49 7.79
CA THR A 60 8.42 -18.94 7.94
C THR A 60 8.04 -19.31 9.38
N TRP A 61 7.22 -20.35 9.52
CA TRP A 61 6.82 -20.89 10.82
C TRP A 61 7.46 -22.24 11.07
N SER A 62 7.64 -22.57 12.35
CA SER A 62 8.26 -23.84 12.80
C SER A 62 7.50 -25.08 12.31
N TRP A 63 6.21 -24.96 12.01
CA TRP A 63 5.38 -26.06 11.51
C TRP A 63 5.40 -26.20 9.98
N GLY A 64 6.27 -25.44 9.29
CA GLY A 64 6.48 -25.55 7.84
C GLY A 64 5.64 -24.61 6.98
N GLY A 65 4.86 -23.71 7.56
CA GLY A 65 4.14 -22.68 6.82
C GLY A 65 5.05 -21.55 6.38
N GLU A 66 4.68 -20.86 5.29
CA GLU A 66 5.37 -19.67 4.82
C GLU A 66 4.39 -18.65 4.28
N GLN A 67 4.76 -17.38 4.37
CA GLN A 67 4.04 -16.27 3.78
C GLN A 67 5.04 -15.30 3.15
N TRP A 68 4.77 -14.86 1.94
CA TRP A 68 5.54 -13.82 1.28
C TRP A 68 4.98 -12.46 1.61
N HIS A 69 5.88 -11.52 1.91
CA HIS A 69 5.59 -10.12 2.14
C HIS A 69 6.27 -9.30 1.06
N ASN A 70 5.57 -8.36 0.47
CA ASN A 70 6.12 -7.51 -0.57
C ASN A 70 5.54 -6.10 -0.50
N GLY A 71 6.20 -5.19 -1.17
CA GLY A 71 5.72 -3.83 -1.31
C GLY A 71 6.53 -3.06 -2.33
N MET A 72 6.08 -1.84 -2.61
CA MET A 72 6.68 -0.99 -3.64
C MET A 72 6.43 0.47 -3.30
N PHE A 73 7.37 1.33 -3.64
CA PHE A 73 7.17 2.77 -3.62
C PHE A 73 8.01 3.46 -4.71
N ASP A 74 7.63 4.69 -5.06
CA ASP A 74 8.35 5.49 -6.06
C ASP A 74 9.77 5.84 -5.56
N LEU A 75 10.76 5.64 -6.43
CA LEU A 75 12.16 5.92 -6.12
C LEU A 75 12.39 7.36 -5.60
N ASN A 76 11.62 8.31 -6.10
CA ASN A 76 11.74 9.72 -5.70
C ASN A 76 11.43 9.95 -4.21
N TYR A 77 10.71 9.05 -3.57
CA TYR A 77 10.40 9.15 -2.14
C TYR A 77 11.66 9.07 -1.26
N LEU A 78 12.73 8.45 -1.76
CA LEU A 78 14.01 8.40 -1.05
C LEU A 78 14.66 9.79 -0.86
N THR A 79 14.33 10.74 -1.73
CA THR A 79 14.84 12.12 -1.65
C THR A 79 13.97 13.03 -0.80
N MET A 80 12.83 12.57 -0.36
CA MET A 80 11.88 13.33 0.44
C MET A 80 12.22 13.30 1.93
N THR A 81 11.94 14.39 2.61
CA THR A 81 11.99 14.44 4.09
C THR A 81 10.78 13.70 4.68
N ASP A 82 10.85 13.41 5.97
CA ASP A 82 9.74 12.77 6.67
C ASP A 82 8.45 13.61 6.58
N ASP A 83 8.56 14.92 6.70
CA ASP A 83 7.42 15.82 6.60
C ASP A 83 6.80 15.82 5.20
N GLU A 84 7.62 15.79 4.16
CA GLU A 84 7.15 15.68 2.78
C GLU A 84 6.43 14.35 2.54
N LEU A 85 6.97 13.25 3.07
CA LEU A 85 6.34 11.93 2.98
C LEU A 85 5.02 11.86 3.74
N ARG A 86 4.93 12.51 4.91
CA ARG A 86 3.68 12.59 5.67
C ARG A 86 2.60 13.37 4.92
N LYS A 87 2.99 14.39 4.17
CA LYS A 87 2.07 15.12 3.28
C LYS A 87 1.54 14.23 2.15
N VAL A 88 2.39 13.37 1.59
CA VAL A 88 1.97 12.38 0.59
C VAL A 88 0.93 11.43 1.20
N VAL A 89 1.20 10.91 2.39
CA VAL A 89 0.30 10.03 3.13
C VAL A 89 -1.03 10.72 3.43
N GLU A 90 -0.99 11.96 3.90
CA GLU A 90 -2.19 12.75 4.19
C GLU A 90 -3.06 12.94 2.94
N ARG A 91 -2.44 13.27 1.81
CA ARG A 91 -3.15 13.40 0.54
C ARG A 91 -3.77 12.08 0.09
N GLU A 92 -3.03 10.97 0.20
CA GLU A 92 -3.54 9.65 -0.13
C GLU A 92 -4.71 9.25 0.76
N ASN A 93 -4.66 9.56 2.05
CA ASN A 93 -5.74 9.29 2.98
C ASN A 93 -6.99 10.11 2.67
N LEU A 94 -6.84 11.38 2.27
CA LEU A 94 -7.95 12.21 1.84
C LEU A 94 -8.60 11.67 0.55
N GLU A 95 -7.80 11.24 -0.40
CA GLU A 95 -8.30 10.59 -1.62
C GLU A 95 -9.04 9.29 -1.30
N TRP A 96 -8.51 8.49 -0.41
CA TRP A 96 -9.15 7.26 0.06
C TRP A 96 -10.50 7.52 0.70
N ASP A 97 -10.57 8.47 1.63
CA ASP A 97 -11.80 8.82 2.32
C ASP A 97 -12.86 9.32 1.34
N LYS A 98 -12.46 10.11 0.35
CA LYS A 98 -13.34 10.58 -0.71
C LYS A 98 -13.87 9.44 -1.57
N GLU A 99 -12.99 8.53 -2.01
CA GLU A 99 -13.36 7.35 -2.80
C GLU A 99 -14.32 6.44 -2.03
N GLN A 100 -14.10 6.23 -0.73
CA GLN A 100 -14.96 5.42 0.12
C GLN A 100 -16.34 6.05 0.27
N LYS A 101 -16.40 7.36 0.44
CA LYS A 101 -17.66 8.11 0.53
C LYS A 101 -18.46 8.01 -0.77
N GLU A 102 -17.81 8.21 -1.92
CA GLU A 102 -18.44 8.09 -3.24
C GLU A 102 -18.95 6.66 -3.50
N GLN A 103 -18.17 5.65 -3.11
CA GLN A 103 -18.56 4.26 -3.24
C GLN A 103 -19.78 3.94 -2.37
N LYS A 104 -19.81 4.42 -1.14
CA LYS A 104 -20.94 4.26 -0.23
C LYS A 104 -22.21 4.89 -0.79
N GLU A 105 -22.10 6.10 -1.34
CA GLU A 105 -23.23 6.80 -1.97
C GLU A 105 -23.76 6.02 -3.18
N ARG A 106 -22.87 5.47 -4.01
CA ARG A 106 -23.26 4.62 -5.15
C ARG A 106 -23.97 3.34 -4.69
N ASP A 107 -23.46 2.72 -3.65
CA ASP A 107 -24.04 1.49 -3.10
C ASP A 107 -25.43 1.75 -2.50
N GLU A 108 -25.60 2.86 -1.79
CA GLU A 108 -26.90 3.27 -1.23
C GLU A 108 -27.91 3.58 -2.34
N GLU A 109 -27.49 4.26 -3.39
CA GLU A 109 -28.34 4.57 -4.55
C GLU A 109 -28.75 3.28 -5.27
N HIS A 110 -27.80 2.37 -5.47
CA HIS A 110 -28.07 1.06 -6.07
C HIS A 110 -29.07 0.25 -5.22
N ALA A 111 -28.89 0.23 -3.90
CA ALA A 111 -29.80 -0.45 -2.99
C ALA A 111 -31.21 0.15 -3.04
N LYS A 112 -31.34 1.45 -3.17
CA LYS A 112 -32.65 2.12 -3.35
C LYS A 112 -33.31 1.71 -4.66
N LYS A 113 -32.57 1.66 -5.76
CA LYS A 113 -33.07 1.23 -7.07
C LYS A 113 -33.56 -0.23 -7.02
N MET A 114 -32.82 -1.10 -6.36
CA MET A 114 -33.19 -2.51 -6.21
C MET A 114 -34.46 -2.66 -5.38
N ARG A 115 -34.61 -1.92 -4.29
CA ARG A 115 -35.82 -1.91 -3.48
C ARG A 115 -37.06 -1.43 -4.25
N ARG A 116 -36.91 -0.39 -5.07
CA ARG A 116 -37.99 0.10 -5.95
C ARG A 116 -38.42 -0.95 -6.94
N LYS A 117 -37.47 -1.64 -7.59
CA LYS A 117 -37.76 -2.72 -8.53
C LYS A 117 -38.51 -3.87 -7.85
N GLN A 118 -38.11 -4.27 -6.66
CA GLN A 118 -38.81 -5.29 -5.88
C GLN A 118 -40.21 -4.86 -5.53
N TYR A 119 -40.40 -3.62 -5.10
CA TYR A 119 -41.73 -3.08 -4.79
C TYR A 119 -42.63 -3.07 -6.03
N GLU A 120 -42.14 -2.63 -7.17
CA GLU A 120 -42.92 -2.62 -8.43
C GLU A 120 -43.31 -4.01 -8.89
N LEU A 121 -42.41 -4.99 -8.75
CA LEU A 121 -42.72 -6.39 -9.07
C LEU A 121 -43.80 -6.96 -8.15
N LEU A 122 -43.70 -6.71 -6.84
CA LEU A 122 -44.72 -7.13 -5.87
C LEU A 122 -46.06 -6.45 -6.15
N LYS A 123 -46.08 -5.18 -6.48
CA LYS A 123 -47.26 -4.44 -6.82
C LYS A 123 -47.96 -5.03 -8.05
N LYS A 124 -47.22 -5.42 -9.09
CA LYS A 124 -47.75 -6.07 -10.28
C LYS A 124 -48.37 -7.42 -9.97
N GLU A 125 -47.78 -8.21 -9.06
CA GLU A 125 -48.35 -9.49 -8.63
C GLU A 125 -49.71 -9.35 -7.94
N PHE A 126 -49.90 -8.26 -7.20
CA PHE A 126 -51.13 -8.00 -6.44
C PHE A 126 -52.19 -7.25 -7.24
N GLU A 127 -51.90 -6.71 -8.42
CA GLU A 127 -52.83 -5.99 -9.28
C GLU A 127 -53.56 -6.89 -10.31
N VAL A 128 -53.30 -8.17 -10.29
CA VAL A 128 -53.90 -9.10 -11.25
C VAL A 128 -55.24 -9.64 -10.73
#